data_6cc52fb2d0e6a647f4674c1a604e8354
#
_entry.id   6cc52fb2d0e6a647f4674c1a604e8354
#
_cell.length_a   1.000
_cell.length_b   1.000
_cell.length_c   1.000
_cell.angle_alpha   90.00
_cell.angle_beta   90.00
_cell.angle_gamma   90.00
#
_symmetry.space_group_name_H-M   'P 1'
#
loop_
_entity.id
_entity.type
_entity.pdbx_description
1 polymer ?
#
loop_
_entity_poly.entity_id
_entity_poly.type
_entity_poly.pdbx_seq_one_letter_code
_entity_poly.pdbx_strand_id
1 'polypeptide(L)'
;MKVPALIMAGGKGKRIGLPVEKPLLPFLGKPLVDWVAEAVASAQNVSQFYIVTSSNTPETGNHCRRKGWKVLRTDGKGYHTDLKQATVMADFKGPVLTIPADSPAVTGKFLDKIVDQFEACGKDFYAVFVPIPARQALGLSVDSTDEYKGVWYAVSGINIINAAQSQTKGKIETCALVTEEIEVLLNINSLQDLEISEKLMKSK
;
A
#
# COMPACT_ATOMS: atom_id res chain seq x y z
N MET A 1 -19.10 -4.71 3.11
CA MET A 1 -18.51 -5.99 2.63
C MET A 1 -17.19 -6.30 3.31
N LYS A 2 -16.64 -7.55 3.19
CA LYS A 2 -15.26 -7.84 3.60
C LYS A 2 -14.42 -8.24 2.39
N VAL A 3 -13.20 -7.70 2.29
CA VAL A 3 -12.27 -7.97 1.19
C VAL A 3 -10.95 -8.54 1.71
N PRO A 4 -10.24 -9.41 0.97
CA PRO A 4 -8.87 -9.76 1.30
C PRO A 4 -7.92 -8.60 0.99
N ALA A 5 -6.74 -8.59 1.63
CA ALA A 5 -5.73 -7.57 1.43
C ALA A 5 -4.38 -8.13 1.01
N LEU A 6 -3.66 -7.38 0.18
CA LEU A 6 -2.27 -7.62 -0.22
C LEU A 6 -1.41 -6.44 0.24
N ILE A 7 -0.46 -6.69 1.14
CA ILE A 7 0.55 -5.72 1.55
C ILE A 7 1.74 -5.86 0.62
N MET A 8 1.93 -4.87 -0.25
CA MET A 8 2.95 -4.90 -1.31
C MET A 8 4.32 -4.51 -0.74
N ALA A 9 5.18 -5.50 -0.52
CA ALA A 9 6.49 -5.39 0.11
C ALA A 9 7.65 -5.87 -0.77
N GLY A 10 7.44 -6.08 -2.09
CA GLY A 10 8.41 -6.68 -3.03
C GLY A 10 9.31 -5.69 -3.77
N GLY A 11 9.21 -4.39 -3.48
CA GLY A 11 9.93 -3.33 -4.20
C GLY A 11 11.44 -3.29 -3.93
N LYS A 12 12.23 -2.83 -4.92
CA LYS A 12 13.71 -2.77 -4.85
C LYS A 12 14.25 -1.75 -3.84
N GLY A 13 13.47 -0.79 -3.38
CA GLY A 13 13.88 0.21 -2.40
C GLY A 13 15.10 1.09 -2.75
N LYS A 14 15.46 1.21 -4.04
CA LYS A 14 16.75 1.79 -4.51
C LYS A 14 17.04 3.21 -4.01
N ARG A 15 16.00 4.02 -3.75
CA ARG A 15 16.14 5.44 -3.38
C ARG A 15 16.54 5.67 -1.93
N ILE A 16 16.33 4.70 -1.07
CA ILE A 16 16.73 4.79 0.34
C ILE A 16 18.24 4.64 0.50
N GLY A 17 18.91 3.90 -0.42
CA GLY A 17 20.38 3.80 -0.45
C GLY A 17 20.99 3.05 0.73
N LEU A 18 20.19 2.40 1.57
CA LEU A 18 20.65 1.62 2.71
C LEU A 18 20.76 0.13 2.36
N PRO A 19 21.65 -0.64 2.99
CA PRO A 19 21.80 -2.08 2.77
C PRO A 19 20.69 -2.91 3.42
N VAL A 20 19.56 -2.28 3.77
CA VAL A 20 18.40 -2.90 4.42
C VAL A 20 17.22 -2.83 3.45
N GLU A 21 16.44 -3.89 3.38
CA GLU A 21 15.19 -3.92 2.61
C GLU A 21 14.22 -2.86 3.14
N LYS A 22 13.67 -2.01 2.26
CA LYS A 22 12.81 -0.88 2.62
C LYS A 22 11.70 -1.24 3.63
N PRO A 23 10.96 -2.38 3.48
CA PRO A 23 9.92 -2.75 4.43
C PRO A 23 10.42 -3.05 5.85
N LEU A 24 11.72 -3.35 5.99
CA LEU A 24 12.37 -3.62 7.29
C LEU A 24 13.03 -2.40 7.92
N LEU A 25 12.94 -1.22 7.29
CA LEU A 25 13.47 0.01 7.89
C LEU A 25 12.78 0.25 9.23
N PRO A 26 13.58 0.54 10.29
CA PRO A 26 13.02 0.89 11.58
C PRO A 26 12.31 2.25 11.49
N PHE A 27 11.08 2.29 11.98
CA PHE A 27 10.26 3.47 12.09
C PHE A 27 9.57 3.45 13.45
N LEU A 28 9.85 4.42 14.30
CA LEU A 28 9.32 4.50 15.67
C LEU A 28 9.38 3.17 16.44
N GLY A 29 10.54 2.50 16.38
CA GLY A 29 10.84 1.31 17.18
C GLY A 29 10.47 -0.05 16.57
N LYS A 30 9.82 -0.09 15.39
CA LYS A 30 9.55 -1.35 14.66
C LYS A 30 9.64 -1.18 13.14
N PRO A 31 9.78 -2.27 12.36
CA PRO A 31 9.82 -2.22 10.89
C PRO A 31 8.57 -1.59 10.28
N LEU A 32 8.72 -0.90 9.14
CA LEU A 32 7.61 -0.31 8.39
C LEU A 32 6.51 -1.32 8.10
N VAL A 33 6.86 -2.52 7.65
CA VAL A 33 5.90 -3.58 7.34
C VAL A 33 5.06 -4.00 8.54
N ASP A 34 5.61 -3.93 9.77
CA ASP A 34 4.89 -4.29 10.98
C ASP A 34 3.76 -3.30 11.27
N TRP A 35 4.00 -2.00 11.07
CA TRP A 35 2.96 -0.96 11.19
C TRP A 35 1.79 -1.24 10.27
N VAL A 36 2.07 -1.52 9.00
CA VAL A 36 1.03 -1.77 8.00
C VAL A 36 0.30 -3.09 8.28
N ALA A 37 1.02 -4.16 8.62
CA ALA A 37 0.41 -5.46 8.90
C ALA A 37 -0.51 -5.41 10.13
N GLU A 38 -0.11 -4.71 11.19
CA GLU A 38 -0.94 -4.54 12.39
C GLU A 38 -2.19 -3.68 12.10
N ALA A 39 -2.05 -2.62 11.29
CA ALA A 39 -3.19 -1.82 10.85
C ALA A 39 -4.19 -2.65 10.04
N VAL A 40 -3.70 -3.44 9.07
CA VAL A 40 -4.54 -4.33 8.26
C VAL A 40 -5.20 -5.40 9.11
N ALA A 41 -4.48 -5.97 10.08
CA ALA A 41 -5.04 -6.97 11.01
C ALA A 41 -6.13 -6.39 11.92
N SER A 42 -6.11 -5.09 12.21
CA SER A 42 -7.11 -4.41 13.03
C SER A 42 -8.36 -3.96 12.26
N ALA A 43 -8.31 -3.99 10.92
CA ALA A 43 -9.43 -3.58 10.07
C ALA A 43 -10.58 -4.60 10.13
N GLN A 44 -11.82 -4.11 10.31
CA GLN A 44 -13.01 -4.95 10.42
C GLN A 44 -13.50 -5.46 9.05
N ASN A 45 -13.25 -4.67 8.01
CA ASN A 45 -13.65 -4.96 6.63
C ASN A 45 -12.58 -5.73 5.84
N VAL A 46 -11.48 -6.14 6.49
CA VAL A 46 -10.49 -7.07 5.91
C VAL A 46 -10.77 -8.50 6.39
N SER A 47 -10.90 -9.44 5.46
CA SER A 47 -11.20 -10.85 5.77
C SER A 47 -9.94 -11.66 6.09
N GLN A 48 -8.86 -11.40 5.37
CA GLN A 48 -7.52 -11.98 5.53
C GLN A 48 -6.51 -11.12 4.78
N PHE A 49 -5.22 -11.28 5.10
CA PHE A 49 -4.19 -10.59 4.34
C PHE A 49 -2.96 -11.45 4.05
N TYR A 50 -2.20 -11.06 3.05
CA TYR A 50 -0.91 -11.63 2.69
C TYR A 50 0.12 -10.52 2.51
N ILE A 51 1.37 -10.80 2.92
CA ILE A 51 2.52 -9.95 2.60
C ILE A 51 3.09 -10.42 1.27
N VAL A 52 3.13 -9.54 0.28
CA VAL A 52 3.68 -9.85 -1.05
C VAL A 52 5.14 -9.40 -1.08
N THR A 53 6.04 -10.36 -1.05
CA THR A 53 7.50 -10.16 -1.18
C THR A 53 7.99 -10.59 -2.56
N SER A 54 9.24 -10.32 -2.87
CA SER A 54 9.85 -10.77 -4.13
C SER A 54 11.27 -11.28 -3.94
N SER A 55 11.96 -11.58 -5.04
CA SER A 55 13.41 -11.83 -5.02
C SER A 55 14.23 -10.64 -4.47
N ASN A 56 13.67 -9.43 -4.45
CA ASN A 56 14.33 -8.23 -3.92
C ASN A 56 14.17 -8.06 -2.40
N THR A 57 13.29 -8.83 -1.75
CA THR A 57 12.92 -8.67 -0.33
C THR A 57 12.82 -10.01 0.42
N PRO A 58 13.88 -10.87 0.35
CA PRO A 58 13.88 -12.16 1.01
C PRO A 58 13.85 -12.05 2.53
N GLU A 59 14.56 -11.07 3.13
CA GLU A 59 14.61 -10.89 4.58
C GLU A 59 13.27 -10.37 5.13
N THR A 60 12.57 -9.51 4.38
CA THR A 60 11.19 -9.12 4.70
C THR A 60 10.29 -10.37 4.75
N GLY A 61 10.41 -11.26 3.77
CA GLY A 61 9.67 -12.52 3.76
C GLY A 61 9.97 -13.40 4.98
N ASN A 62 11.24 -13.52 5.36
CA ASN A 62 11.67 -14.27 6.55
C ASN A 62 11.13 -13.64 7.84
N HIS A 63 11.24 -12.31 7.98
CA HIS A 63 10.70 -11.57 9.11
C HIS A 63 9.18 -11.79 9.27
N CYS A 64 8.42 -11.61 8.19
CA CYS A 64 6.96 -11.76 8.21
C CYS A 64 6.52 -13.19 8.57
N ARG A 65 7.23 -14.23 8.09
CA ARG A 65 6.92 -15.63 8.47
C ARG A 65 7.20 -15.88 9.95
N ARG A 66 8.28 -15.32 10.53
CA ARG A 66 8.54 -15.41 11.99
C ARG A 66 7.45 -14.74 12.83
N LYS A 67 6.78 -13.71 12.29
CA LYS A 67 5.60 -13.06 12.91
C LYS A 67 4.31 -13.87 12.74
N GLY A 68 4.33 -15.00 12.02
CA GLY A 68 3.15 -15.82 11.74
C GLY A 68 2.27 -15.27 10.59
N TRP A 69 2.72 -14.29 9.85
CA TRP A 69 1.96 -13.74 8.71
C TRP A 69 2.12 -14.58 7.45
N LYS A 70 1.05 -14.67 6.66
CA LYS A 70 1.08 -15.35 5.36
C LYS A 70 1.89 -14.53 4.35
N VAL A 71 2.84 -15.19 3.66
CA VAL A 71 3.73 -14.53 2.69
C VAL A 71 3.57 -15.17 1.32
N LEU A 72 3.36 -14.34 0.31
CA LEU A 72 3.43 -14.72 -1.11
C LEU A 72 4.74 -14.17 -1.69
N ARG A 73 5.47 -14.98 -2.45
CA ARG A 73 6.71 -14.56 -3.11
C ARG A 73 6.50 -14.48 -4.61
N THR A 74 6.65 -13.27 -5.15
CA THR A 74 6.55 -12.97 -6.58
C THR A 74 7.94 -12.80 -7.23
N ASP A 75 7.98 -12.58 -8.54
CA ASP A 75 9.21 -12.46 -9.32
C ASP A 75 9.96 -11.13 -9.12
N GLY A 76 9.31 -10.09 -8.59
CA GLY A 76 9.90 -8.75 -8.46
C GLY A 76 10.04 -8.00 -9.78
N LYS A 77 9.14 -8.26 -10.72
CA LYS A 77 9.14 -7.64 -12.07
C LYS A 77 8.36 -6.33 -12.13
N GLY A 78 7.93 -5.81 -11.00
CA GLY A 78 7.21 -4.54 -10.86
C GLY A 78 5.80 -4.72 -10.32
N TYR A 79 5.25 -3.59 -9.81
CA TYR A 79 4.01 -3.58 -9.05
C TYR A 79 2.85 -4.34 -9.72
N HIS A 80 2.53 -4.01 -10.97
CA HIS A 80 1.40 -4.63 -11.67
C HIS A 80 1.58 -6.13 -11.93
N THR A 81 2.80 -6.53 -12.28
CA THR A 81 3.14 -7.95 -12.50
C THR A 81 3.06 -8.73 -11.19
N ASP A 82 3.64 -8.17 -10.12
CA ASP A 82 3.67 -8.81 -8.81
C ASP A 82 2.27 -8.87 -8.19
N LEU A 83 1.44 -7.83 -8.37
CA LEU A 83 0.03 -7.83 -7.97
C LEU A 83 -0.75 -8.95 -8.68
N LYS A 84 -0.60 -9.05 -10.00
CA LYS A 84 -1.25 -10.10 -10.79
C LYS A 84 -0.83 -11.51 -10.33
N GLN A 85 0.47 -11.72 -10.09
CA GLN A 85 0.96 -13.00 -9.57
C GLN A 85 0.38 -13.31 -8.18
N ALA A 86 0.37 -12.32 -7.28
CA ALA A 86 -0.14 -12.47 -5.93
C ALA A 86 -1.64 -12.80 -5.91
N THR A 87 -2.46 -12.14 -6.75
CA THR A 87 -3.89 -12.44 -6.86
C THR A 87 -4.17 -13.85 -7.36
N VAL A 88 -3.38 -14.33 -8.31
CA VAL A 88 -3.45 -15.72 -8.81
C VAL A 88 -3.03 -16.72 -7.74
N MET A 89 -1.89 -16.49 -7.07
CA MET A 89 -1.36 -17.37 -6.01
C MET A 89 -2.31 -17.49 -4.81
N ALA A 90 -3.02 -16.40 -4.48
CA ALA A 90 -4.00 -16.38 -3.40
C ALA A 90 -5.39 -16.86 -3.82
N ASP A 91 -5.59 -17.21 -5.09
CA ASP A 91 -6.88 -17.59 -5.71
C ASP A 91 -8.00 -16.55 -5.49
N PHE A 92 -7.66 -15.26 -5.52
CA PHE A 92 -8.65 -14.20 -5.37
C PHE A 92 -9.45 -14.01 -6.65
N LYS A 93 -10.80 -13.92 -6.51
CA LYS A 93 -11.73 -13.79 -7.64
C LYS A 93 -12.47 -12.45 -7.66
N GLY A 94 -12.56 -11.78 -6.53
CA GLY A 94 -13.32 -10.54 -6.34
C GLY A 94 -12.43 -9.35 -5.98
N PRO A 95 -13.00 -8.34 -5.31
CA PRO A 95 -12.25 -7.17 -4.86
C PRO A 95 -11.11 -7.52 -3.90
N VAL A 96 -9.96 -6.88 -4.09
CA VAL A 96 -8.75 -7.04 -3.29
C VAL A 96 -8.23 -5.66 -2.92
N LEU A 97 -8.04 -5.42 -1.63
CA LEU A 97 -7.40 -4.21 -1.12
C LEU A 97 -5.88 -4.36 -1.24
N THR A 98 -5.22 -3.37 -1.82
CA THR A 98 -3.76 -3.30 -1.90
C THR A 98 -3.22 -2.16 -1.06
N ILE A 99 -2.17 -2.41 -0.30
CA ILE A 99 -1.53 -1.41 0.57
C ILE A 99 -0.02 -1.52 0.40
N PRO A 100 0.73 -0.41 0.19
CA PRO A 100 2.18 -0.46 0.19
C PRO A 100 2.73 -0.65 1.61
N ALA A 101 3.79 -1.45 1.76
CA ALA A 101 4.41 -1.76 3.06
C ALA A 101 5.15 -0.56 3.70
N ASP A 102 5.20 0.57 3.02
CA ASP A 102 5.88 1.80 3.42
C ASP A 102 4.92 2.94 3.80
N SER A 103 3.68 2.61 4.16
CA SER A 103 2.65 3.55 4.63
C SER A 103 2.36 3.35 6.13
N PRO A 104 3.29 3.69 7.04
CA PRO A 104 3.20 3.32 8.45
C PRO A 104 2.11 4.08 9.23
N ALA A 105 1.56 5.15 8.67
CA ALA A 105 0.49 5.92 9.29
C ALA A 105 -0.91 5.36 9.02
N VAL A 106 -1.04 4.38 8.11
CA VAL A 106 -2.33 3.77 7.80
C VAL A 106 -2.95 3.14 9.06
N THR A 107 -4.27 3.25 9.19
CA THR A 107 -5.03 2.69 10.31
C THR A 107 -6.09 1.71 9.79
N GLY A 108 -6.46 0.71 10.62
CA GLY A 108 -7.57 -0.20 10.27
C GLY A 108 -8.87 0.54 9.97
N LYS A 109 -9.15 1.60 10.75
CA LYS A 109 -10.33 2.46 10.58
C LYS A 109 -10.34 3.18 9.23
N PHE A 110 -9.17 3.65 8.77
CA PHE A 110 -9.05 4.24 7.44
C PHE A 110 -9.27 3.19 6.34
N LEU A 111 -8.73 1.99 6.51
CA LEU A 111 -8.94 0.89 5.55
C LEU A 111 -10.42 0.46 5.49
N ASP A 112 -11.11 0.41 6.61
CA ASP A 112 -12.55 0.13 6.66
C ASP A 112 -13.34 1.19 5.88
N LYS A 113 -13.02 2.49 6.06
CA LYS A 113 -13.60 3.60 5.29
C LYS A 113 -13.39 3.41 3.77
N ILE A 114 -12.21 2.98 3.34
CA ILE A 114 -11.92 2.73 1.92
C ILE A 114 -12.78 1.59 1.37
N VAL A 115 -12.96 0.51 2.13
CA VAL A 115 -13.81 -0.62 1.72
C VAL A 115 -15.28 -0.19 1.61
N ASP A 116 -15.79 0.58 2.56
CA ASP A 116 -17.17 1.08 2.53
C ASP A 116 -17.42 2.01 1.34
N GLN A 117 -16.47 2.89 1.04
CA GLN A 117 -16.55 3.81 -0.10
C GLN A 117 -16.43 3.07 -1.45
N PHE A 118 -15.61 2.02 -1.53
CA PHE A 118 -15.55 1.15 -2.70
C PHE A 118 -16.90 0.46 -2.94
N GLU A 119 -17.50 -0.11 -1.90
CA GLU A 119 -18.81 -0.78 -1.99
C GLU A 119 -19.91 0.20 -2.51
N ALA A 120 -19.91 1.44 -2.01
CA ALA A 120 -20.84 2.47 -2.45
C ALA A 120 -20.58 2.96 -3.88
N CYS A 121 -19.34 2.88 -4.37
CA CYS A 121 -18.95 3.34 -5.70
C CYS A 121 -19.46 2.43 -6.83
N GLY A 122 -19.53 1.12 -6.61
CA GLY A 122 -20.04 0.14 -7.60
C GLY A 122 -19.15 -0.03 -8.84
N LYS A 123 -17.88 0.37 -8.81
CA LYS A 123 -16.91 0.19 -9.90
C LYS A 123 -15.88 -0.88 -9.56
N ASP A 124 -15.14 -1.36 -10.57
CA ASP A 124 -14.14 -2.41 -10.41
C ASP A 124 -12.80 -1.93 -9.84
N PHE A 125 -12.57 -0.62 -9.81
CA PHE A 125 -11.35 -0.03 -9.28
C PHE A 125 -11.63 1.20 -8.43
N TYR A 126 -11.04 1.25 -7.25
CA TYR A 126 -11.08 2.38 -6.34
C TYR A 126 -9.66 2.81 -5.98
N ALA A 127 -9.29 4.03 -6.35
CA ALA A 127 -7.98 4.58 -6.09
C ALA A 127 -8.01 5.57 -4.91
N VAL A 128 -6.91 5.67 -4.17
CA VAL A 128 -6.72 6.72 -3.18
C VAL A 128 -5.57 7.63 -3.64
N PHE A 129 -5.91 8.88 -3.85
CA PHE A 129 -5.00 9.92 -4.32
C PHE A 129 -4.75 10.98 -3.27
N VAL A 130 -3.58 11.59 -3.36
CA VAL A 130 -3.16 12.70 -2.51
C VAL A 130 -2.88 13.93 -3.39
N PRO A 131 -3.39 15.12 -3.04
CA PRO A 131 -3.00 16.34 -3.73
C PRO A 131 -1.48 16.54 -3.65
N ILE A 132 -0.84 16.76 -4.81
CA ILE A 132 0.62 16.97 -4.87
C ILE A 132 1.06 18.12 -3.95
N PRO A 133 0.37 19.30 -3.94
CA PRO A 133 0.74 20.38 -3.04
C PRO A 133 0.72 20.02 -1.55
N ALA A 134 -0.19 19.13 -1.13
CA ALA A 134 -0.27 18.72 0.28
C ALA A 134 0.99 17.95 0.73
N ARG A 135 1.53 17.06 -0.11
CA ARG A 135 2.81 16.39 0.16
C ARG A 135 3.98 17.35 0.15
N GLN A 136 4.03 18.25 -0.86
CA GLN A 136 5.09 19.26 -0.99
C GLN A 136 5.13 20.23 0.19
N ALA A 137 3.98 20.65 0.70
CA ALA A 137 3.87 21.52 1.88
C ALA A 137 4.49 20.90 3.14
N LEU A 138 4.48 19.57 3.25
CA LEU A 138 5.13 18.82 4.32
C LEU A 138 6.61 18.50 4.04
N GLY A 139 7.13 18.86 2.87
CA GLY A 139 8.49 18.49 2.44
C GLY A 139 8.64 17.02 2.04
N LEU A 140 7.53 16.31 1.80
CA LEU A 140 7.51 14.89 1.40
C LEU A 140 7.72 14.73 -0.09
N SER A 141 8.38 13.66 -0.50
CA SER A 141 8.63 13.34 -1.91
C SER A 141 7.35 12.94 -2.64
N VAL A 142 7.29 13.21 -3.95
CA VAL A 142 6.24 12.72 -4.86
C VAL A 142 6.87 11.74 -5.83
N ASP A 143 6.54 10.48 -5.71
CA ASP A 143 7.20 9.35 -6.38
C ASP A 143 6.56 8.96 -7.69
N SER A 144 5.26 8.82 -7.65
CA SER A 144 4.44 8.49 -8.81
C SER A 144 3.18 9.33 -8.80
N THR A 145 2.77 9.71 -9.99
CA THR A 145 1.56 10.50 -10.20
C THR A 145 0.65 9.81 -11.19
N ASP A 146 -0.63 10.07 -11.07
CA ASP A 146 -1.64 9.62 -12.03
C ASP A 146 -2.67 10.72 -12.23
N GLU A 147 -3.36 10.68 -13.36
CA GLU A 147 -4.37 11.67 -13.71
C GLU A 147 -5.78 11.14 -13.37
N TYR A 148 -6.53 11.94 -12.61
CA TYR A 148 -7.93 11.67 -12.34
C TYR A 148 -8.78 12.90 -12.64
N LYS A 149 -9.75 12.77 -13.57
CA LYS A 149 -10.64 13.86 -14.01
C LYS A 149 -9.91 15.14 -14.46
N GLY A 150 -8.81 14.99 -15.19
CA GLY A 150 -8.02 16.12 -15.71
C GLY A 150 -7.06 16.75 -14.71
N VAL A 151 -6.90 16.19 -13.50
CA VAL A 151 -5.99 16.69 -12.47
C VAL A 151 -4.97 15.62 -12.11
N TRP A 152 -3.70 16.01 -11.95
CA TRP A 152 -2.60 15.13 -11.53
C TRP A 152 -2.51 15.06 -10.02
N TYR A 153 -2.45 13.85 -9.49
CA TYR A 153 -2.33 13.54 -8.07
C TYR A 153 -1.14 12.64 -7.77
N ALA A 154 -0.63 12.69 -6.57
CA ALA A 154 0.28 11.67 -6.07
C ALA A 154 -0.50 10.38 -5.77
N VAL A 155 0.06 9.23 -6.20
CA VAL A 155 -0.51 7.90 -5.97
C VAL A 155 -0.15 7.44 -4.56
N SER A 156 -1.14 7.13 -3.73
CA SER A 156 -0.89 6.60 -2.38
C SER A 156 -0.44 5.13 -2.39
N GLY A 157 -0.79 4.39 -3.44
CA GLY A 157 -0.61 2.93 -3.51
C GLY A 157 -1.68 2.12 -2.79
N ILE A 158 -2.60 2.79 -2.04
CA ILE A 158 -3.77 2.14 -1.45
C ILE A 158 -4.88 2.13 -2.48
N ASN A 159 -5.33 0.95 -2.88
CA ASN A 159 -6.35 0.78 -3.91
C ASN A 159 -7.20 -0.47 -3.61
N ILE A 160 -8.42 -0.50 -4.15
CA ILE A 160 -9.17 -1.75 -4.27
C ILE A 160 -9.35 -2.05 -5.76
N ILE A 161 -8.99 -3.25 -6.17
CA ILE A 161 -9.15 -3.72 -7.55
C ILE A 161 -9.86 -5.06 -7.57
N ASN A 162 -10.80 -5.23 -8.49
CA ASN A 162 -11.34 -6.55 -8.77
C ASN A 162 -10.24 -7.43 -9.37
N ALA A 163 -9.95 -8.58 -8.75
CA ALA A 163 -8.86 -9.48 -9.16
C ALA A 163 -9.01 -9.94 -10.62
N ALA A 164 -10.22 -10.13 -11.13
CA ALA A 164 -10.47 -10.45 -12.52
C ALA A 164 -9.98 -9.33 -13.46
N GLN A 165 -10.16 -8.07 -13.08
CA GLN A 165 -9.71 -6.91 -13.85
C GLN A 165 -8.18 -6.72 -13.81
N SER A 166 -7.51 -7.14 -12.74
CA SER A 166 -6.04 -7.08 -12.67
C SER A 166 -5.35 -7.89 -13.78
N GLN A 167 -6.11 -8.79 -14.43
CA GLN A 167 -5.62 -9.69 -15.48
C GLN A 167 -5.95 -9.20 -16.90
N THR A 168 -6.82 -8.20 -17.06
CA THR A 168 -7.27 -7.70 -18.34
C THR A 168 -6.40 -6.52 -18.83
N LYS A 169 -6.36 -6.34 -20.17
CA LYS A 169 -5.81 -5.14 -20.80
C LYS A 169 -7.00 -4.29 -21.24
N GLY A 170 -7.37 -3.27 -20.48
CA GLY A 170 -8.49 -2.38 -20.85
C GLY A 170 -8.58 -1.19 -19.90
N LYS A 171 -9.35 -0.18 -20.30
CA LYS A 171 -9.64 0.96 -19.42
C LYS A 171 -10.58 0.48 -18.32
N ILE A 172 -10.14 0.54 -17.08
CA ILE A 172 -10.95 0.17 -15.92
C ILE A 172 -11.69 1.43 -15.45
N GLU A 173 -13.00 1.32 -15.28
CA GLU A 173 -13.79 2.40 -14.68
C GLU A 173 -13.39 2.59 -13.22
N THR A 174 -12.98 3.81 -12.89
CA THR A 174 -12.34 4.15 -11.61
C THR A 174 -13.21 5.12 -10.82
N CYS A 175 -13.47 4.81 -9.55
CA CYS A 175 -13.74 5.80 -8.52
C CYS A 175 -12.46 6.16 -7.78
N ALA A 176 -12.44 7.34 -7.16
CA ALA A 176 -11.29 7.71 -6.33
C ALA A 176 -11.70 8.53 -5.11
N LEU A 177 -10.99 8.33 -4.01
CA LEU A 177 -10.90 9.27 -2.90
C LEU A 177 -9.67 10.16 -3.12
N VAL A 178 -9.89 11.47 -3.16
CA VAL A 178 -8.82 12.45 -3.06
C VAL A 178 -8.82 12.98 -1.64
N THR A 179 -7.73 12.82 -0.90
CA THR A 179 -7.66 13.16 0.53
C THR A 179 -6.29 13.62 0.97
N GLU A 180 -6.24 14.45 2.02
CA GLU A 180 -5.03 14.90 2.71
C GLU A 180 -4.88 14.24 4.09
N GLU A 181 -5.61 13.15 4.33
CA GLU A 181 -5.52 12.43 5.60
C GLU A 181 -4.10 11.87 5.81
N ILE A 182 -3.62 11.96 7.05
CA ILE A 182 -2.24 11.60 7.40
C ILE A 182 -1.91 10.15 7.05
N GLU A 183 -2.91 9.27 7.06
CA GLU A 183 -2.82 7.86 6.71
C GLU A 183 -2.24 7.61 5.32
N VAL A 184 -2.46 8.55 4.39
CA VAL A 184 -1.97 8.46 3.00
C VAL A 184 -0.88 9.46 2.67
N LEU A 185 -0.75 10.53 3.45
CA LEU A 185 0.32 11.52 3.28
C LEU A 185 1.68 10.91 3.59
N LEU A 186 1.77 10.02 4.60
CA LEU A 186 3.03 9.48 5.10
C LEU A 186 3.41 8.15 4.44
N ASN A 187 3.54 8.15 3.11
CA ASN A 187 4.18 7.08 2.36
C ASN A 187 5.69 7.40 2.25
N ILE A 188 6.54 6.52 2.76
CA ILE A 188 7.99 6.74 2.92
C ILE A 188 8.73 6.27 1.69
N ASN A 189 9.37 7.17 0.94
CA ASN A 189 10.12 6.86 -0.27
C ASN A 189 11.59 7.28 -0.21
N SER A 190 11.95 8.13 0.76
CA SER A 190 13.29 8.63 0.98
C SER A 190 13.61 8.65 2.49
N LEU A 191 14.89 8.88 2.86
CA LEU A 191 15.27 9.10 4.26
C LEU A 191 14.65 10.39 4.81
N GLN A 192 14.50 11.42 3.97
CA GLN A 192 13.82 12.65 4.35
C GLN A 192 12.35 12.40 4.69
N ASP A 193 11.64 11.58 3.88
CA ASP A 193 10.25 11.20 4.19
C ASP A 193 10.17 10.46 5.53
N LEU A 194 11.15 9.58 5.82
CA LEU A 194 11.22 8.84 7.08
C LEU A 194 11.31 9.80 8.27
N GLU A 195 12.26 10.73 8.24
CA GLU A 195 12.47 11.71 9.32
C GLU A 195 11.27 12.62 9.54
N ILE A 196 10.68 13.14 8.45
CA ILE A 196 9.48 14.00 8.52
C ILE A 196 8.32 13.20 9.11
N SER A 197 8.10 11.98 8.62
CA SER A 197 6.99 11.12 9.08
C SER A 197 7.14 10.74 10.55
N GLU A 198 8.36 10.46 11.03
CA GLU A 198 8.60 10.20 12.47
C GLU A 198 8.27 11.42 13.34
N LYS A 199 8.66 12.62 12.91
CA LYS A 199 8.34 13.86 13.64
C LYS A 199 6.82 14.07 13.73
N LEU A 200 6.11 13.92 12.60
CA LEU A 200 4.66 14.11 12.53
C LEU A 200 3.90 13.08 13.36
N MET A 201 4.33 11.83 13.40
CA MET A 201 3.67 10.80 14.20
C MET A 201 3.98 10.86 15.69
N LYS A 202 5.14 11.42 16.11
CA LYS A 202 5.46 11.66 17.52
C LYS A 202 4.69 12.83 18.13
N SER A 203 4.20 13.77 17.31
CA SER A 203 3.45 14.96 17.75
C SER A 203 1.95 14.72 17.90
N LYS A 204 1.46 13.53 17.60
CA LYS A 204 0.07 13.08 17.81
C LYS A 204 -0.06 12.32 19.14
#